data_03866664bc00fc923d0e91e6161a9e77
#
_entry.id   03866664bc00fc923d0e91e6161a9e77
#
_cell.length_a   1.000
_cell.length_b   1.000
_cell.length_c   1.000
_cell.angle_alpha   90.00
_cell.angle_beta   90.00
_cell.angle_gamma   90.00
#
_symmetry.space_group_name_H-M   'P 1'
#
loop_
_entity.id
_entity.type
_entity.pdbx_description
1 polymer ?
#
loop_
_entity_poly.entity_id
_entity_poly.type
_entity_poly.pdbx_seq_one_letter_code
_entity_poly.pdbx_strand_id
1 'polypeptide(L)'
;DPESLAGWGLSHEAFSAGNDRQLVRWFRATGADVIACTHTCLPVLWSGEVDGRSCLVTNNGAAGMGNLRSDPRGLITRIGFTSPFSEPVAGLARPGLHVYLMPVAYDVNAWLSQFDRLWPEGSPAAVSYRGRLVGGTSLGPGNVVFPSIP
;
A
#
# COMPACT_ATOMS: atom_id res chain seq x y z
N ASP A 1 17.02 7.17 5.70
CA ASP A 1 17.97 7.11 4.60
C ASP A 1 17.25 7.49 3.31
N PRO A 2 17.60 8.65 2.70
CA PRO A 2 16.97 9.12 1.46
C PRO A 2 17.12 8.12 0.31
N GLU A 3 18.20 7.37 0.27
CA GLU A 3 18.40 6.35 -0.77
C GLU A 3 17.45 5.17 -0.59
N SER A 4 17.04 4.92 0.64
CA SER A 4 16.13 3.82 0.91
C SER A 4 14.73 4.11 0.40
N LEU A 5 14.24 5.32 0.48
CA LEU A 5 12.86 5.63 0.09
C LEU A 5 12.67 5.76 -1.42
N ALA A 6 13.65 6.27 -2.15
CA ALA A 6 13.57 6.48 -3.59
C ALA A 6 13.97 5.25 -4.41
N GLY A 7 14.93 4.47 -3.92
CA GLY A 7 15.39 3.24 -4.57
C GLY A 7 14.75 1.98 -4.02
N TRP A 8 13.85 2.13 -3.10
CA TRP A 8 13.25 1.03 -2.42
C TRP A 8 12.26 0.35 -3.35
N GLY A 9 12.68 -0.73 -3.84
CA GLY A 9 11.81 -1.65 -4.53
C GLY A 9 10.74 -2.28 -3.62
N LEU A 10 10.04 -1.48 -2.84
CA LEU A 10 8.72 -1.85 -2.32
C LEU A 10 7.70 -1.73 -3.45
N SER A 11 8.14 -2.04 -4.66
CA SER A 11 7.30 -2.26 -5.80
C SER A 11 6.74 -3.68 -5.73
N HIS A 12 5.61 -3.89 -6.37
CA HIS A 12 5.03 -5.22 -6.54
C HIS A 12 6.02 -6.24 -7.10
N GLU A 13 6.87 -5.80 -8.02
CA GLU A 13 7.89 -6.64 -8.64
C GLU A 13 8.96 -7.08 -7.63
N ALA A 14 9.37 -6.19 -6.74
CA ALA A 14 10.37 -6.53 -5.71
C ALA A 14 9.85 -7.58 -4.73
N PHE A 15 8.59 -7.46 -4.29
CA PHE A 15 7.97 -8.48 -3.43
C PHE A 15 7.71 -9.78 -4.18
N SER A 16 7.27 -9.71 -5.43
CA SER A 16 7.05 -10.89 -6.26
C SER A 16 8.35 -11.63 -6.60
N ALA A 17 9.46 -10.92 -6.69
CA ALA A 17 10.80 -11.50 -6.91
C ALA A 17 11.44 -12.07 -5.65
N GLY A 18 10.78 -11.95 -4.48
CA GLY A 18 11.32 -12.45 -3.21
C GLY A 18 12.58 -11.72 -2.76
N ASN A 19 12.66 -10.40 -2.96
CA ASN A 19 13.82 -9.60 -2.58
C ASN A 19 13.84 -9.28 -1.08
N ASP A 20 13.76 -10.33 -0.26
CA ASP A 20 13.66 -10.20 1.20
C ASP A 20 14.94 -9.71 1.85
N ARG A 21 16.08 -9.81 1.18
CA ARG A 21 17.40 -9.42 1.74
C ARG A 21 17.44 -7.96 2.20
N GLN A 22 16.81 -7.07 1.44
CA GLN A 22 16.76 -5.66 1.78
C GLN A 22 15.82 -5.42 2.99
N LEU A 23 14.70 -6.09 3.04
CA LEU A 23 13.78 -6.04 4.19
C LEU A 23 14.47 -6.53 5.46
N VAL A 24 15.18 -7.65 5.40
CA VAL A 24 15.95 -8.19 6.53
C VAL A 24 16.94 -7.16 7.05
N ARG A 25 17.71 -6.50 6.17
CA ARG A 25 18.66 -5.45 6.57
C ARG A 25 17.97 -4.31 7.32
N TRP A 26 16.79 -3.90 6.89
CA TRP A 26 16.10 -2.78 7.50
C TRP A 26 15.46 -3.13 8.83
N PHE A 27 14.84 -4.29 8.91
CA PHE A 27 14.33 -4.77 10.20
C PHE A 27 15.42 -4.94 11.23
N ARG A 28 16.61 -5.40 10.82
CA ARG A 28 17.80 -5.46 11.68
C ARG A 28 18.29 -4.08 12.10
N ALA A 29 18.37 -3.16 11.16
CA ALA A 29 18.89 -1.82 11.42
C ALA A 29 17.94 -0.98 12.31
N THR A 30 16.64 -1.16 12.17
CA THR A 30 15.64 -0.36 12.90
C THR A 30 15.17 -1.01 14.19
N GLY A 31 15.27 -2.33 14.31
CA GLY A 31 14.64 -3.09 15.39
C GLY A 31 13.12 -3.07 15.37
N ALA A 32 12.50 -2.54 14.32
CA ALA A 32 11.05 -2.41 14.21
C ALA A 32 10.38 -3.78 13.97
N ASP A 33 9.10 -3.89 14.34
CA ASP A 33 8.24 -5.02 14.00
C ASP A 33 7.38 -4.73 12.78
N VAL A 34 7.13 -3.45 12.49
CA VAL A 34 6.33 -2.99 11.34
C VAL A 34 7.05 -1.86 10.62
N ILE A 35 7.11 -1.96 9.31
CA ILE A 35 7.49 -0.85 8.43
C ILE A 35 6.25 -0.44 7.65
N ALA A 36 5.79 0.79 7.87
CA ALA A 36 4.65 1.37 7.16
C ALA A 36 5.13 2.44 6.18
N CYS A 37 4.65 2.38 4.95
CA CYS A 37 5.02 3.32 3.89
C CYS A 37 3.85 3.58 2.93
N THR A 38 4.06 4.49 1.98
CA THR A 38 3.04 4.87 0.99
C THR A 38 3.63 5.31 -0.35
N HIS A 39 4.93 5.57 -0.42
CA HIS A 39 5.59 6.28 -1.54
C HIS A 39 5.37 5.65 -2.93
N THR A 40 5.38 4.33 -3.04
CA THR A 40 5.20 3.65 -4.35
C THR A 40 3.77 3.72 -4.87
N CYS A 41 2.84 4.18 -4.04
CA CYS A 41 1.42 4.27 -4.36
C CYS A 41 0.78 2.94 -4.81
N LEU A 42 1.36 1.81 -4.49
CA LEU A 42 0.78 0.47 -4.73
C LEU A 42 0.60 -0.25 -3.40
N PRO A 43 -0.59 -0.82 -3.14
CA PRO A 43 -0.86 -1.47 -1.87
C PRO A 43 -0.05 -2.76 -1.74
N VAL A 44 0.57 -2.93 -0.56
CA VAL A 44 1.35 -4.11 -0.19
C VAL A 44 1.11 -4.46 1.26
N LEU A 45 0.92 -5.74 1.54
CA LEU A 45 1.06 -6.34 2.86
C LEU A 45 2.02 -7.52 2.72
N TRP A 46 3.15 -7.43 3.40
CA TRP A 46 4.13 -8.51 3.47
C TRP A 46 4.34 -8.94 4.92
N SER A 47 4.50 -10.23 5.15
CA SER A 47 4.90 -10.78 6.46
C SER A 47 6.04 -11.76 6.29
N GLY A 48 6.97 -11.74 7.22
CA GLY A 48 8.10 -12.65 7.24
C GLY A 48 8.73 -12.74 8.63
N GLU A 49 9.75 -13.56 8.74
CA GLU A 49 10.51 -13.73 9.97
C GLU A 49 11.93 -13.18 9.80
N VAL A 50 12.38 -12.39 10.76
CA VAL A 50 13.75 -11.84 10.79
C VAL A 50 14.32 -12.08 12.18
N ASP A 51 15.34 -12.94 12.26
CA ASP A 51 16.02 -13.30 13.50
C ASP A 51 15.05 -13.78 14.61
N GLY A 52 14.09 -14.64 14.25
CA GLY A 52 13.06 -15.18 15.15
C GLY A 52 11.95 -14.19 15.53
N ARG A 53 11.93 -12.98 14.93
CA ARG A 53 10.88 -11.98 15.11
C ARG A 53 9.97 -11.95 13.90
N SER A 54 8.67 -11.99 14.12
CA SER A 54 7.68 -11.78 13.06
C SER A 54 7.65 -10.30 12.67
N CYS A 55 7.92 -10.00 11.41
CA CYS A 55 8.02 -8.67 10.84
C CYS A 55 6.95 -8.45 9.76
N LEU A 56 6.46 -7.23 9.65
CA LEU A 56 5.41 -6.84 8.72
C LEU A 56 5.83 -5.60 7.91
N VAL A 57 5.50 -5.59 6.62
CA VAL A 57 5.54 -4.38 5.81
C VAL A 57 4.14 -4.06 5.34
N THR A 58 3.75 -2.81 5.40
CA THR A 58 2.49 -2.31 4.86
C THR A 58 2.73 -1.08 4.01
N ASN A 59 2.13 -1.08 2.83
CA ASN A 59 1.99 0.10 1.99
C ASN A 59 0.50 0.26 1.67
N ASN A 60 -0.09 1.39 2.00
CA ASN A 60 -1.51 1.63 1.72
C ASN A 60 -1.79 1.99 0.24
N GLY A 61 -0.77 2.13 -0.57
CA GLY A 61 -0.98 2.68 -1.90
C GLY A 61 -1.26 4.18 -1.84
N ALA A 62 -2.49 4.60 -2.14
CA ALA A 62 -2.90 5.99 -2.11
C ALA A 62 -4.25 6.14 -1.39
N ALA A 63 -4.37 7.19 -0.56
CA ALA A 63 -5.62 7.48 0.14
C ALA A 63 -6.66 8.20 -0.74
N GLY A 64 -6.21 8.96 -1.74
CA GLY A 64 -7.07 9.78 -2.60
C GLY A 64 -7.19 9.30 -4.05
N MET A 65 -6.78 8.06 -4.35
CA MET A 65 -6.87 7.48 -5.69
C MET A 65 -7.25 5.99 -5.59
N GLY A 66 -7.86 5.44 -6.63
CA GLY A 66 -8.13 4.02 -6.73
C GLY A 66 -6.85 3.18 -6.64
N ASN A 67 -6.87 2.15 -5.82
CA ASN A 67 -5.73 1.25 -5.60
C ASN A 67 -5.95 -0.13 -6.22
N LEU A 68 -7.19 -0.48 -6.44
CA LEU A 68 -7.58 -1.76 -7.01
C LEU A 68 -8.34 -1.55 -8.31
N ARG A 69 -8.42 -2.59 -9.11
CA ARG A 69 -9.10 -2.56 -10.41
C ARG A 69 -10.59 -2.23 -10.23
N SER A 70 -11.03 -1.20 -10.94
CA SER A 70 -12.42 -0.75 -10.92
C SER A 70 -12.96 -0.37 -9.53
N ASP A 71 -12.06 -0.09 -8.58
CA ASP A 71 -12.41 0.40 -7.26
C ASP A 71 -11.81 1.79 -7.05
N PRO A 72 -12.62 2.85 -7.04
CA PRO A 72 -12.13 4.21 -6.90
C PRO A 72 -11.74 4.58 -5.49
N ARG A 73 -12.05 3.73 -4.49
CA ARG A 73 -11.75 4.03 -3.09
C ARG A 73 -10.24 4.12 -2.85
N GLY A 74 -9.86 5.08 -2.04
CA GLY A 74 -8.51 5.15 -1.49
C GLY A 74 -8.27 4.05 -0.45
N LEU A 75 -7.02 3.89 -0.04
CA LEU A 75 -6.67 2.99 1.06
C LEU A 75 -5.85 3.73 2.11
N ILE A 76 -6.06 3.39 3.36
CA ILE A 76 -5.21 3.77 4.49
C ILE A 76 -4.75 2.53 5.23
N THR A 77 -3.59 2.61 5.88
CA THR A 77 -3.16 1.56 6.80
C THR A 77 -3.72 1.84 8.20
N ARG A 78 -4.37 0.83 8.79
CA ARG A 78 -4.73 0.81 10.20
C ARG A 78 -3.81 -0.18 10.93
N ILE A 79 -3.11 0.30 11.95
CA ILE A 79 -2.29 -0.52 12.87
C ILE A 79 -2.91 -0.41 14.25
N GLY A 80 -3.09 -1.54 14.93
CA GLY A 80 -3.70 -1.55 16.26
C GLY A 80 -3.69 -2.92 16.93
N PHE A 81 -4.34 -3.02 18.07
CA PHE A 81 -4.38 -4.23 18.89
C PHE A 81 -5.66 -5.05 18.70
N THR A 82 -6.60 -4.54 17.92
CA THR A 82 -7.92 -5.16 17.69
C THR A 82 -8.28 -5.15 16.22
N SER A 83 -9.17 -6.05 15.83
CA SER A 83 -9.77 -6.07 14.50
C SER A 83 -10.52 -4.76 14.21
N PRO A 84 -10.62 -4.33 12.94
CA PRO A 84 -11.37 -3.15 12.56
C PRO A 84 -12.89 -3.38 12.71
N PHE A 85 -13.65 -2.28 12.84
CA PHE A 85 -15.11 -2.31 12.88
C PHE A 85 -15.76 -2.46 11.50
N SER A 86 -15.00 -2.16 10.43
CA SER A 86 -15.44 -2.27 9.04
C SER A 86 -14.57 -3.26 8.29
N GLU A 87 -15.09 -3.78 7.19
CA GLU A 87 -14.39 -4.78 6.39
C GLU A 87 -13.13 -4.18 5.71
N PRO A 88 -11.94 -4.72 5.96
CA PRO A 88 -10.72 -4.32 5.29
C PRO A 88 -10.64 -4.93 3.88
N VAL A 89 -9.86 -4.32 3.01
CA VAL A 89 -9.50 -4.92 1.72
C VAL A 89 -8.57 -6.10 1.90
N ALA A 90 -7.62 -5.96 2.81
CA ALA A 90 -6.69 -7.02 3.20
C ALA A 90 -6.15 -6.75 4.60
N GLY A 91 -5.61 -7.77 5.25
CA GLY A 91 -5.05 -7.61 6.57
C GLY A 91 -4.16 -8.76 7.01
N LEU A 92 -3.30 -8.46 7.96
CA LEU A 92 -2.46 -9.41 8.68
C LEU A 92 -2.70 -9.20 10.17
N ALA A 93 -2.96 -10.29 10.88
CA ALA A 93 -3.16 -10.27 12.33
C ALA A 93 -2.24 -11.29 13.00
N ARG A 94 -1.65 -10.89 14.12
CA ARG A 94 -0.90 -11.75 15.01
C ARG A 94 -1.21 -11.37 16.47
N PRO A 95 -0.87 -12.17 17.45
CA PRO A 95 -1.09 -11.81 18.85
C PRO A 95 -0.54 -10.43 19.19
N GLY A 96 -1.40 -9.53 19.64
CA GLY A 96 -1.02 -8.15 20.02
C GLY A 96 -0.72 -7.18 18.88
N LEU A 97 -0.95 -7.58 17.61
CA LEU A 97 -0.75 -6.65 16.48
C LEU A 97 -1.66 -7.00 15.30
N HIS A 98 -2.38 -5.99 14.85
CA HIS A 98 -3.28 -6.08 13.70
C HIS A 98 -2.93 -4.97 12.70
N VAL A 99 -2.70 -5.33 11.44
CA VAL A 99 -2.38 -4.40 10.34
C VAL A 99 -3.36 -4.64 9.20
N TYR A 100 -4.11 -3.61 8.82
CA TYR A 100 -5.14 -3.71 7.79
C TYR A 100 -5.03 -2.57 6.79
N LEU A 101 -5.35 -2.88 5.53
CA LEU A 101 -5.62 -1.90 4.48
C LEU A 101 -7.12 -1.60 4.48
N MET A 102 -7.46 -0.41 4.93
CA MET A 102 -8.85 0.01 5.08
C MET A 102 -9.28 0.87 3.90
N PRO A 103 -10.45 0.57 3.27
CA PRO A 103 -10.96 1.40 2.20
C PRO A 103 -11.49 2.74 2.73
N VAL A 104 -11.20 3.80 1.99
CA VAL A 104 -11.71 5.15 2.24
C VAL A 104 -12.68 5.50 1.12
N ALA A 105 -13.95 5.59 1.45
CA ALA A 105 -14.97 6.05 0.54
C ALA A 105 -15.02 7.59 0.51
N TYR A 106 -15.20 8.15 -0.67
CA TYR A 106 -15.37 9.59 -0.89
C TYR A 106 -16.28 9.83 -2.11
N ASP A 107 -16.76 11.05 -2.29
CA ASP A 107 -17.51 11.42 -3.48
C ASP A 107 -16.58 11.52 -4.69
N VAL A 108 -16.51 10.43 -5.44
CA VAL A 108 -15.66 10.29 -6.62
C VAL A 108 -16.00 11.33 -7.70
N ASN A 109 -17.28 11.62 -7.90
CA ASN A 109 -17.71 12.56 -8.93
C ASN A 109 -17.32 14.00 -8.57
N ALA A 110 -17.51 14.39 -7.31
CA ALA A 110 -17.07 15.69 -6.81
C ALA A 110 -15.55 15.82 -6.92
N TRP A 111 -14.81 14.77 -6.55
CA TRP A 111 -13.34 14.75 -6.66
C TRP A 111 -12.85 14.84 -8.10
N LEU A 112 -13.42 14.07 -9.03
CA LEU A 112 -13.07 14.13 -10.45
C LEU A 112 -13.38 15.51 -11.04
N SER A 113 -14.52 16.08 -10.70
CA SER A 113 -14.89 17.43 -11.16
C SER A 113 -13.90 18.49 -10.66
N GLN A 114 -13.42 18.37 -9.44
CA GLN A 114 -12.39 19.26 -8.89
C GLN A 114 -11.04 19.02 -9.55
N PHE A 115 -10.66 17.76 -9.75
CA PHE A 115 -9.41 17.38 -10.42
C PHE A 115 -9.35 17.97 -11.83
N ASP A 116 -10.39 17.74 -12.65
CA ASP A 116 -10.44 18.22 -14.03
C ASP A 116 -10.43 19.76 -14.13
N ARG A 117 -10.96 20.46 -13.12
CA ARG A 117 -10.90 21.92 -13.04
C ARG A 117 -9.49 22.43 -12.71
N LEU A 118 -8.74 21.71 -11.86
CA LEU A 118 -7.39 22.09 -11.45
C LEU A 118 -6.33 21.68 -12.49
N TRP A 119 -6.56 20.56 -13.15
CA TRP A 119 -5.65 19.99 -14.14
C TRP A 119 -6.40 19.68 -15.45
N PRO A 120 -6.42 20.64 -16.37
CA PRO A 120 -7.09 20.46 -17.66
C PRO A 120 -6.52 19.28 -18.44
N GLU A 121 -7.34 18.76 -19.36
CA GLU A 121 -6.94 17.68 -20.26
C GLU A 121 -5.61 18.01 -20.96
N GLY A 122 -4.72 17.03 -21.06
CA GLY A 122 -3.38 17.17 -21.61
C GLY A 122 -2.35 17.75 -20.64
N SER A 123 -2.72 18.25 -19.46
CA SER A 123 -1.74 18.64 -18.45
C SER A 123 -0.98 17.41 -17.91
N PRO A 124 0.30 17.57 -17.44
CA PRO A 124 1.08 16.45 -16.92
C PRO A 124 0.36 15.67 -15.81
N ALA A 125 -0.36 16.35 -14.93
CA ALA A 125 -1.11 15.73 -13.87
C ALA A 125 -2.33 14.93 -14.40
N ALA A 126 -3.08 15.49 -15.36
CA ALA A 126 -4.20 14.80 -16.00
C ALA A 126 -3.73 13.53 -16.71
N VAL A 127 -2.64 13.60 -17.48
CA VAL A 127 -2.06 12.45 -18.17
C VAL A 127 -1.60 11.38 -17.20
N SER A 128 -0.98 11.77 -16.07
CA SER A 128 -0.41 10.81 -15.11
C SER A 128 -1.44 10.16 -14.18
N TYR A 129 -2.47 10.89 -13.74
CA TYR A 129 -3.30 10.45 -12.62
C TYR A 129 -4.77 10.21 -12.95
N ARG A 130 -5.34 10.87 -13.98
CA ARG A 130 -6.78 10.80 -14.25
C ARG A 130 -7.28 9.37 -14.50
N GLY A 131 -6.53 8.59 -15.27
CA GLY A 131 -6.87 7.19 -15.54
C GLY A 131 -6.97 6.36 -14.26
N ARG A 132 -6.07 6.60 -13.32
CA ARG A 132 -6.06 5.92 -12.03
C ARG A 132 -7.19 6.36 -11.10
N LEU A 133 -7.57 7.65 -11.12
CA LEU A 133 -8.73 8.14 -10.37
C LEU A 133 -10.03 7.46 -10.81
N VAL A 134 -10.16 7.19 -12.10
CA VAL A 134 -11.36 6.55 -12.67
C VAL A 134 -11.34 5.04 -12.56
N GLY A 135 -10.23 4.40 -12.93
CA GLY A 135 -10.14 2.96 -13.14
C GLY A 135 -9.35 2.19 -12.05
N GLY A 136 -8.68 2.91 -11.17
CA GLY A 136 -7.76 2.27 -10.22
C GLY A 136 -6.48 1.77 -10.89
N THR A 137 -5.94 0.67 -10.37
CA THR A 137 -4.78 -0.03 -10.92
C THR A 137 -5.20 -1.35 -11.59
N SER A 138 -4.24 -2.11 -12.07
CA SER A 138 -4.49 -3.49 -12.56
C SER A 138 -4.63 -4.52 -11.44
N LEU A 139 -4.38 -4.15 -10.18
CA LEU A 139 -4.35 -5.06 -9.04
C LEU A 139 -5.75 -5.45 -8.58
N GLY A 140 -5.93 -6.73 -8.28
CA GLY A 140 -7.07 -7.22 -7.49
C GLY A 140 -6.72 -7.33 -6.01
N PRO A 141 -7.71 -7.55 -5.11
CA PRO A 141 -7.46 -7.72 -3.67
C PRO A 141 -6.45 -8.84 -3.35
N GLY A 142 -6.46 -9.93 -4.11
CA GLY A 142 -5.52 -11.05 -3.94
C GLY A 142 -4.07 -10.74 -4.33
N ASN A 143 -3.82 -9.60 -4.97
CA ASN A 143 -2.47 -9.21 -5.40
C ASN A 143 -1.74 -8.32 -4.39
N VAL A 144 -2.33 -8.03 -3.24
CA VAL A 144 -1.76 -7.10 -2.26
C VAL A 144 -1.06 -7.78 -1.08
N VAL A 145 -1.28 -9.08 -0.89
CA VAL A 145 -0.68 -9.86 0.20
C VAL A 145 0.47 -10.71 -0.33
N PHE A 146 1.64 -10.52 0.25
CA PHE A 146 2.86 -11.24 -0.10
C PHE A 146 3.38 -11.97 1.14
N PRO A 147 3.26 -13.29 1.20
CA PRO A 147 3.94 -14.08 2.23
C PRO A 147 5.46 -14.08 1.97
N SER A 148 6.24 -14.23 3.03
CA SER A 148 7.66 -14.51 2.87
C SER A 148 7.85 -15.84 2.13
N ILE A 149 8.86 -15.90 1.28
CA ILE A 149 9.33 -17.16 0.74
C ILE A 149 10.10 -17.88 1.88
N PRO A 150 9.81 -19.15 2.12
CA PRO A 150 10.48 -19.91 3.17
C PRO A 150 11.99 -20.05 2.93
#